data_5583437f9b1f9b9bc9e0205e6f87fa97
#
_entry.id   5583437f9b1f9b9bc9e0205e6f87fa97
#
_cell.length_a   1.000
_cell.length_b   1.000
_cell.length_c   1.000
_cell.angle_alpha   90.00
_cell.angle_beta   90.00
_cell.angle_gamma   90.00
#
_symmetry.space_group_name_H-M   'P 1'
#
loop_
_entity.id
_entity.type
_entity.pdbx_description
1 polymer ?
#
loop_
_entity_poly.entity_id
_entity_poly.type
_entity_poly.pdbx_seq_one_letter_code
_entity_poly.pdbx_strand_id
1 'polypeptide(L)'
;MAEVTKKEFKKICEMHIRTETAYCCLCGKPIYRVKDYNIEHLTPRSRGGKDNMSNWRICHKICNSKKGSLTLEEYKQWLVLERKRNGNVK
;
A
#
# COMPACT_ATOMS: atom_id res chain seq x y z
N MET A 1 -7.34 13.17 22.23
CA MET A 1 -6.12 13.01 21.47
C MET A 1 -6.38 13.26 19.99
N ALA A 2 -5.57 14.10 19.38
CA ALA A 2 -5.77 14.43 17.97
C ALA A 2 -5.37 13.27 17.07
N GLU A 3 -6.13 13.06 16.01
CA GLU A 3 -5.77 12.06 15.03
C GLU A 3 -4.58 12.53 14.19
N VAL A 4 -3.81 11.57 13.72
CA VAL A 4 -2.70 11.87 12.82
C VAL A 4 -3.27 12.29 11.46
N THR A 5 -2.86 13.48 11.01
CA THR A 5 -3.31 13.96 9.69
C THR A 5 -2.55 13.24 8.59
N LYS A 6 -3.09 13.30 7.38
CA LYS A 6 -2.41 12.70 6.23
C LYS A 6 -1.03 13.33 6.01
N LYS A 7 -0.91 14.64 6.24
CA LYS A 7 0.37 15.33 6.11
C LYS A 7 1.40 14.78 7.10
N GLU A 8 0.96 14.56 8.34
CA GLU A 8 1.85 13.99 9.36
C GLU A 8 2.22 12.54 9.02
N PHE A 9 1.24 11.78 8.54
CA PHE A 9 1.49 10.40 8.14
C PHE A 9 2.51 10.33 7.00
N LYS A 10 2.41 11.25 6.04
CA LYS A 10 3.38 11.31 4.95
C LYS A 10 4.80 11.57 5.48
N LYS A 11 4.93 12.46 6.44
CA LYS A 11 6.25 12.75 7.03
C LYS A 11 6.84 11.50 7.68
N ILE A 12 6.00 10.75 8.39
CA ILE A 12 6.43 9.51 9.03
C ILE A 12 6.87 8.50 7.97
N CYS A 13 6.11 8.36 6.90
CA CYS A 13 6.45 7.46 5.82
C CYS A 13 7.79 7.81 5.19
N GLU A 14 8.01 9.10 4.91
CA GLU A 14 9.24 9.54 4.27
C GLU A 14 10.44 9.35 5.18
N MET A 15 10.25 9.51 6.49
CA MET A 15 11.30 9.23 7.45
C MET A 15 11.69 7.75 7.39
N HIS A 16 10.71 6.87 7.34
CA HIS A 16 10.98 5.43 7.27
C HIS A 16 11.66 5.05 5.95
N ILE A 17 11.32 5.74 4.86
CA ILE A 17 11.99 5.50 3.59
C ILE A 17 13.46 5.88 3.70
N ARG A 18 13.75 7.05 4.30
CA ARG A 18 15.13 7.53 4.44
C ARG A 18 15.97 6.66 5.36
N THR A 19 15.33 6.00 6.34
CA THR A 19 16.04 5.12 7.27
C THR A 19 15.97 3.66 6.83
N GLU A 20 15.47 3.39 5.63
CA GLU A 20 15.42 2.04 5.05
C GLU A 20 14.61 1.07 5.89
N THR A 21 13.52 1.57 6.47
CA THR A 21 12.61 0.76 7.27
C THR A 21 11.20 0.75 6.70
N ALA A 22 11.01 1.26 5.45
CA ALA A 22 9.69 1.29 4.82
C ALA A 22 9.54 0.10 3.88
N TYR A 23 8.42 -0.59 4.01
CA TYR A 23 8.10 -1.75 3.17
C TYR A 23 6.71 -1.59 2.58
N CYS A 24 6.58 -1.97 1.32
CA CYS A 24 5.31 -1.90 0.63
C CYS A 24 4.33 -2.92 1.21
N CYS A 25 3.13 -2.48 1.56
CA CYS A 25 2.13 -3.39 2.13
C CYS A 25 1.57 -4.34 1.07
N LEU A 26 1.78 -4.06 -0.21
CA LEU A 26 1.22 -4.85 -1.28
C LEU A 26 2.18 -5.92 -1.80
N CYS A 27 3.46 -5.60 -1.95
CA CYS A 27 4.43 -6.57 -2.46
C CYS A 27 5.45 -7.02 -1.41
N GLY A 28 5.51 -6.36 -0.26
CA GLY A 28 6.41 -6.73 0.82
C GLY A 28 7.85 -6.31 0.62
N LYS A 29 8.18 -5.68 -0.48
CA LYS A 29 9.55 -5.27 -0.76
C LYS A 29 9.82 -3.87 -0.22
N PRO A 30 11.11 -3.54 0.02
CA PRO A 30 11.45 -2.21 0.54
C PRO A 30 11.09 -1.10 -0.43
N ILE A 31 10.76 0.07 0.11
CA ILE A 31 10.54 1.27 -0.68
C ILE A 31 11.78 2.14 -0.45
N TYR A 32 12.53 2.40 -1.52
CA TYR A 32 13.83 3.07 -1.40
C TYR A 32 13.79 4.57 -1.65
N ARG A 33 12.77 5.06 -2.37
CA ARG A 33 12.76 6.46 -2.77
C ARG A 33 11.39 7.09 -2.50
N VAL A 34 11.45 8.32 -2.00
CA VAL A 34 10.23 9.07 -1.68
C VAL A 34 9.35 9.23 -2.92
N LYS A 35 9.93 9.36 -4.10
CA LYS A 35 9.14 9.53 -5.31
C LYS A 35 8.37 8.26 -5.73
N ASP A 36 8.69 7.12 -5.12
CA ASP A 36 8.09 5.84 -5.52
C ASP A 36 6.97 5.38 -4.58
N TYR A 37 6.69 6.12 -3.51
CA TYR A 37 5.70 5.66 -2.55
C TYR A 37 4.36 6.35 -2.75
N ASN A 38 3.34 5.67 -2.29
CA ASN A 38 1.99 6.19 -2.22
C ASN A 38 1.37 5.75 -0.91
N ILE A 39 0.31 6.45 -0.52
CA ILE A 39 -0.47 6.03 0.65
C ILE A 39 -1.67 5.26 0.12
N GLU A 40 -1.80 4.04 0.60
CA GLU A 40 -2.85 3.14 0.14
C GLU A 40 -3.96 3.07 1.17
N HIS A 41 -5.20 3.07 0.71
CA HIS A 41 -6.37 2.81 1.56
C HIS A 41 -6.64 1.30 1.52
N LEU A 42 -6.58 0.64 2.68
CA LEU A 42 -6.86 -0.80 2.76
C LEU A 42 -8.23 -1.11 2.17
N THR A 43 -9.22 -0.29 2.55
CA THR A 43 -10.54 -0.31 1.92
C THR A 43 -10.64 0.98 1.12
N PRO A 44 -10.83 0.91 -0.21
CA PRO A 44 -10.94 2.12 -1.03
C PRO A 44 -12.09 3.00 -0.58
N ARG A 45 -11.92 4.31 -0.75
CA ARG A 45 -12.96 5.26 -0.39
C ARG A 45 -14.25 4.99 -1.16
N SER A 46 -14.12 4.57 -2.41
CA SER A 46 -15.28 4.23 -3.23
C SER A 46 -16.07 3.05 -2.67
N ARG A 47 -15.51 2.31 -1.73
CA ARG A 47 -16.15 1.15 -1.11
C ARG A 47 -16.35 1.36 0.38
N GLY A 48 -16.47 2.62 0.81
CA GLY A 48 -16.75 2.95 2.19
C GLY A 48 -15.53 3.05 3.09
N GLY A 49 -14.34 3.04 2.52
CA GLY A 49 -13.12 3.15 3.32
C GLY A 49 -12.99 4.53 3.93
N LYS A 50 -12.56 4.56 5.18
CA LYS A 50 -12.37 5.80 5.91
C LYS A 50 -11.04 6.44 5.57
N ASP A 51 -10.96 7.76 5.70
CA ASP A 51 -9.76 8.52 5.41
C ASP A 51 -9.05 8.86 6.72
N ASN A 52 -8.57 7.83 7.41
CA ASN A 52 -7.81 8.02 8.63
C ASN A 52 -6.70 6.98 8.72
N MET A 53 -5.81 7.15 9.69
CA MET A 53 -4.59 6.36 9.80
C MET A 53 -4.86 4.86 9.90
N SER A 54 -5.99 4.46 10.47
CA SER A 54 -6.29 3.03 10.58
C SER A 54 -6.48 2.37 9.22
N ASN A 55 -6.78 3.17 8.20
CA ASN A 55 -7.01 2.66 6.83
C ASN A 55 -5.87 3.00 5.88
N TRP A 56 -4.81 3.62 6.34
CA TRP A 56 -3.67 4.03 5.50
C TRP A 56 -2.51 3.07 5.65
N ARG A 57 -1.88 2.76 4.54
CA ARG A 57 -0.64 1.99 4.52
C ARG A 57 0.28 2.56 3.46
N ILE A 58 1.57 2.29 3.60
CA ILE A 58 2.55 2.75 2.62
C ILE A 58 2.73 1.66 1.56
N CYS A 59 2.89 2.07 0.31
CA CYS A 59 3.08 1.12 -0.78
C CYS A 59 3.83 1.78 -1.93
N HIS A 60 4.32 0.97 -2.87
CA HIS A 60 4.87 1.50 -4.12
C HIS A 60 3.74 2.06 -4.97
N LYS A 61 4.01 3.15 -5.69
CA LYS A 61 3.02 3.72 -6.61
C LYS A 61 2.53 2.70 -7.63
N ILE A 62 3.45 1.91 -8.16
CA ILE A 62 3.09 0.91 -9.17
C ILE A 62 2.19 -0.17 -8.59
N CYS A 63 2.44 -0.57 -7.36
CA CYS A 63 1.61 -1.57 -6.70
C CYS A 63 0.20 -1.03 -6.43
N ASN A 64 0.13 0.23 -5.99
CA ASN A 64 -1.14 0.88 -5.75
C ASN A 64 -1.96 0.99 -7.04
N SER A 65 -1.29 1.31 -8.14
CA SER A 65 -1.93 1.40 -9.44
C SER A 65 -2.52 0.04 -9.85
N LYS A 66 -1.79 -1.02 -9.61
CA LYS A 66 -2.27 -2.38 -9.93
C LYS A 66 -3.45 -2.80 -9.08
N LYS A 67 -3.44 -2.39 -7.81
CA LYS A 67 -4.55 -2.74 -6.92
C LYS A 67 -5.84 -2.03 -7.32
N GLY A 68 -5.74 -0.78 -7.75
CA GLY A 68 -6.91 -0.01 -8.17
C GLY A 68 -7.95 0.07 -7.06
N SER A 69 -9.20 -0.27 -7.37
CA SER A 69 -10.31 -0.17 -6.42
C SER A 69 -10.56 -1.46 -5.64
N LEU A 70 -9.66 -2.43 -5.73
CA LEU A 70 -9.79 -3.64 -4.92
C LEU A 70 -9.42 -3.36 -3.47
N THR A 71 -10.02 -4.09 -2.54
CA THR A 71 -9.55 -4.08 -1.17
C THR A 71 -8.21 -4.82 -1.12
N LEU A 72 -7.47 -4.66 -0.01
CA LEU A 72 -6.21 -5.38 0.14
C LEU A 72 -6.43 -6.89 0.06
N GLU A 73 -7.50 -7.38 0.67
CA GLU A 73 -7.82 -8.81 0.66
C GLU A 73 -8.09 -9.29 -0.76
N GLU A 74 -8.88 -8.53 -1.53
CA GLU A 74 -9.19 -8.89 -2.91
C GLU A 74 -7.94 -8.88 -3.77
N TYR A 75 -7.06 -7.92 -3.55
CA TYR A 75 -5.83 -7.83 -4.30
C TYR A 75 -4.92 -9.02 -4.04
N LYS A 76 -4.84 -9.45 -2.77
CA LYS A 76 -4.04 -10.63 -2.43
C LYS A 76 -4.58 -11.88 -3.09
N GLN A 77 -5.91 -12.03 -3.15
CA GLN A 77 -6.52 -13.15 -3.83
C GLN A 77 -6.24 -13.10 -5.33
N TRP A 78 -6.29 -11.89 -5.90
CA TRP A 78 -5.98 -11.71 -7.31
C TRP A 78 -4.54 -12.13 -7.62
N LEU A 79 -3.60 -11.76 -6.76
CA LEU A 79 -2.20 -12.13 -6.94
C LEU A 79 -2.00 -13.65 -6.93
N VAL A 80 -2.72 -14.35 -6.06
CA VAL A 80 -2.65 -15.80 -6.01
C VAL A 80 -3.15 -16.41 -7.33
N LEU A 81 -4.26 -15.89 -7.84
CA LEU A 81 -4.82 -16.37 -9.10
C LEU A 81 -3.87 -16.12 -10.27
N GLU A 82 -3.20 -14.95 -10.27
CA GLU A 82 -2.24 -14.62 -11.32
C GLU A 82 -1.06 -15.58 -11.32
N ARG A 83 -0.57 -15.95 -10.14
CA ARG A 83 0.52 -16.92 -10.05
C ARG A 83 0.13 -18.25 -10.63
N LYS A 84 -1.07 -18.72 -10.29
CA LYS A 84 -1.56 -20.00 -10.80
C LYS A 84 -1.75 -19.96 -12.30
N ARG A 85 -2.25 -18.84 -12.79
CA ARG A 85 -2.51 -18.70 -14.21
C ARG A 85 -1.24 -18.69 -15.03
N ASN A 86 -0.17 -18.11 -14.46
CA ASN A 86 1.13 -18.05 -15.15
C ASN A 86 1.90 -19.35 -15.03
N GLY A 87 1.29 -20.34 -14.44
CA GLY A 87 1.89 -21.63 -14.33
C GLY A 87 3.02 -21.70 -13.38
N ASN A 88 3.21 -21.12 -12.82
CA ASN A 88 4.26 -21.01 -12.19
C ASN A 88 4.86 -21.81 -11.54
N VAL A 89 4.97 -22.05 -11.66
CA VAL A 89 5.39 -22.68 -11.50
C VAL A 89 6.50 -22.98 -11.06
N LYS A 90 6.74 -22.88 -10.89
CA LYS A 90 7.59 -23.19 -10.62
C LYS A 90 7.96 -23.03 -10.16
#